data_722c087ac60bf5c6ca2cd66d14a106f3
#
_entry.id   722c087ac60bf5c6ca2cd66d14a106f3
#
_cell.length_a   1.000
_cell.length_b   1.000
_cell.length_c   1.000
_cell.angle_alpha   90.00
_cell.angle_beta   90.00
_cell.angle_gamma   90.00
#
_symmetry.space_group_name_H-M   'P 1'
#
loop_
_entity.id
_entity.type
_entity.pdbx_description
1 polymer ?
#
loop_
_entity_poly.entity_id
_entity_poly.type
_entity_poly.pdbx_seq_one_letter_code
_entity_poly.pdbx_strand_id
1 'polypeptide(L)'
;MPALIDLGASITIQDAQQNYLLVTNLPDVWAVEIQLAPTDLSLFGADVAAKLSVLKQEMVSAGRKAHLEVTAGSDQVYEFRIQSVQSEQRGIHLVTTIIDRSEERHRERLLRALLREVSHRSKNLLAIIQSIALQTARYSGSLDLFLQKFRGRLYSLSQSQDLITDSSWRGAYFFELVQQQTEKYLPENTHLVHVSGDNVLLTPNASLHLGLALHELIVNAVSHGSVLRSGRVIEVACSRSFSEGRDCLEIVWDESLDAGQAEDGGEDSLKAHFGSTVLERVVPASVNGKAQYQIADGRIRYRLTFPLESGSE
;
A
#
# COMPACT_ATOMS: atom_id res chain seq x y z
N MET A 1 43.55 -13.19 15.66
CA MET A 1 43.51 -11.78 15.18
C MET A 1 43.09 -11.62 13.72
N PRO A 2 43.48 -12.44 12.72
CA PRO A 2 43.04 -12.22 11.32
C PRO A 2 41.52 -12.32 11.12
N ALA A 3 40.84 -13.25 11.77
CA ALA A 3 39.42 -13.51 11.58
C ALA A 3 38.43 -12.39 11.99
N LEU A 4 38.86 -11.41 12.77
CA LEU A 4 38.04 -10.27 13.19
C LEU A 4 38.16 -9.09 12.21
N ILE A 5 39.25 -9.02 11.46
CA ILE A 5 39.48 -8.00 10.44
C ILE A 5 38.62 -8.30 9.20
N ASP A 6 38.44 -9.59 8.88
CA ASP A 6 37.59 -10.05 7.76
C ASP A 6 36.10 -9.78 7.97
N LEU A 7 35.66 -9.50 9.19
CA LEU A 7 34.27 -9.20 9.54
C LEU A 7 33.91 -7.71 9.44
N GLY A 8 34.82 -6.84 8.99
CA GLY A 8 34.61 -5.40 8.89
C GLY A 8 34.41 -4.70 10.24
N ALA A 9 34.77 -5.37 11.35
CA ALA A 9 34.67 -4.79 12.68
C ALA A 9 35.95 -4.03 13.05
N SER A 10 35.77 -2.80 13.54
CA SER A 10 36.87 -2.01 14.13
C SER A 10 37.04 -2.34 15.61
N ILE A 11 38.27 -2.40 16.07
CA ILE A 11 38.55 -2.71 17.48
C ILE A 11 39.47 -1.62 18.05
N THR A 12 39.11 -1.13 19.23
CA THR A 12 39.98 -0.29 20.03
C THR A 12 40.21 -0.92 21.40
N ILE A 13 41.40 -0.77 21.94
CA ILE A 13 41.78 -1.22 23.31
C ILE A 13 42.32 -0.03 24.06
N GLN A 14 41.82 0.19 25.27
CA GLN A 14 42.29 1.23 26.19
C GLN A 14 42.71 0.62 27.53
N ASP A 15 43.66 1.29 28.21
CA ASP A 15 44.00 0.96 29.59
C ASP A 15 42.97 1.51 30.59
N ALA A 16 43.22 1.30 31.90
CA ALA A 16 42.35 1.79 32.97
C ALA A 16 42.29 3.32 33.04
N GLN A 17 43.25 4.02 32.48
CA GLN A 17 43.31 5.48 32.38
C GLN A 17 42.69 6.01 31.07
N GLN A 18 42.10 5.10 30.30
CA GLN A 18 41.47 5.38 28.98
C GLN A 18 42.47 5.81 27.90
N ASN A 19 43.76 5.53 28.07
CA ASN A 19 44.74 5.71 27.00
C ASN A 19 44.60 4.61 25.98
N TYR A 20 44.64 4.95 24.70
CA TYR A 20 44.56 3.98 23.63
C TYR A 20 45.86 3.17 23.50
N LEU A 21 45.74 1.86 23.59
CA LEU A 21 46.78 0.88 23.36
C LEU A 21 46.75 0.32 21.94
N LEU A 22 45.56 0.25 21.35
CA LEU A 22 45.34 -0.25 20.01
C LEU A 22 44.15 0.46 19.39
N VAL A 23 44.27 0.82 18.13
CA VAL A 23 43.16 1.28 17.27
C VAL A 23 43.36 0.58 15.93
N THR A 24 42.32 -0.15 15.46
CA THR A 24 42.39 -0.85 14.18
C THR A 24 41.16 -0.49 13.33
N ASN A 25 41.40 -0.28 12.04
CA ASN A 25 40.35 -0.30 11.02
C ASN A 25 39.11 0.58 11.32
N LEU A 26 39.33 1.82 11.74
CA LEU A 26 38.22 2.73 11.98
C LEU A 26 37.39 2.90 10.69
N PRO A 27 36.06 3.00 10.79
CA PRO A 27 35.21 3.37 9.67
C PRO A 27 35.65 4.72 9.07
N ASP A 28 35.45 4.87 7.76
CA ASP A 28 35.87 6.08 7.01
C ASP A 28 35.32 7.38 7.61
N VAL A 29 34.16 7.35 8.23
CA VAL A 29 33.54 8.50 8.90
C VAL A 29 34.38 9.04 10.07
N TRP A 30 35.25 8.19 10.63
CA TRP A 30 36.20 8.52 11.72
C TRP A 30 37.67 8.23 11.34
N ALA A 31 37.95 8.01 10.06
CA ALA A 31 39.28 7.83 9.54
C ALA A 31 40.06 9.17 9.61
N VAL A 32 40.55 9.50 10.79
CA VAL A 32 41.42 10.65 11.03
C VAL A 32 42.85 10.16 11.09
N GLU A 33 43.81 10.99 10.70
CA GLU A 33 45.24 10.70 11.00
C GLU A 33 45.39 10.45 12.50
N ILE A 34 45.80 9.23 12.88
CA ILE A 34 45.91 8.81 14.27
C ILE A 34 47.08 9.60 14.88
N GLN A 35 46.78 10.53 15.78
CA GLN A 35 47.76 11.29 16.54
C GLN A 35 48.54 10.38 17.48
N LEU A 36 49.71 10.84 17.93
CA LEU A 36 50.59 10.10 18.88
C LEU A 36 49.88 9.67 20.17
N ALA A 37 48.82 10.38 20.60
CA ALA A 37 47.98 10.06 21.75
C ALA A 37 46.51 10.32 21.43
N PRO A 38 45.85 9.39 20.75
CA PRO A 38 44.45 9.57 20.38
C PRO A 38 43.54 9.55 21.63
N THR A 39 42.47 10.32 21.58
CA THR A 39 41.41 10.37 22.60
C THR A 39 40.05 10.08 21.94
N ASP A 40 39.03 9.72 22.73
CA ASP A 40 37.66 9.55 22.20
C ASP A 40 37.21 10.80 21.46
N LEU A 41 37.55 11.98 21.95
CA LEU A 41 37.22 13.26 21.33
C LEU A 41 37.88 13.42 19.95
N SER A 42 39.19 13.08 19.86
CA SER A 42 39.92 13.22 18.58
C SER A 42 39.50 12.18 17.54
N LEU A 43 39.07 10.99 17.97
CA LEU A 43 38.68 9.91 17.07
C LEU A 43 37.21 10.02 16.65
N PHE A 44 36.30 10.30 17.57
CA PHE A 44 34.86 10.15 17.33
C PHE A 44 34.08 11.47 17.39
N GLY A 45 34.74 12.58 17.75
CA GLY A 45 34.08 13.87 17.93
C GLY A 45 33.37 14.03 19.29
N ALA A 46 32.93 15.25 19.58
CA ALA A 46 32.45 15.63 20.91
C ALA A 46 31.20 14.86 21.38
N ASP A 47 30.23 14.66 20.50
CA ASP A 47 28.97 14.00 20.87
C ASP A 47 29.17 12.53 21.25
N VAL A 48 29.92 11.80 20.42
CA VAL A 48 30.22 10.39 20.68
C VAL A 48 31.12 10.22 21.88
N ALA A 49 32.15 11.06 22.01
CA ALA A 49 33.08 11.05 23.15
C ALA A 49 32.35 11.28 24.48
N ALA A 50 31.39 12.20 24.53
CA ALA A 50 30.58 12.45 25.73
C ALA A 50 29.76 11.21 26.13
N LYS A 51 29.10 10.56 25.16
CA LYS A 51 28.34 9.33 25.40
C LYS A 51 29.22 8.17 25.85
N LEU A 52 30.39 7.99 25.21
CA LEU A 52 31.37 6.96 25.60
C LEU A 52 31.93 7.19 27.01
N SER A 53 32.20 8.44 27.37
CA SER A 53 32.70 8.79 28.70
C SER A 53 31.76 8.35 29.82
N VAL A 54 30.46 8.59 29.69
CA VAL A 54 29.47 8.16 30.67
C VAL A 54 29.47 6.63 30.82
N LEU A 55 29.47 5.89 29.72
CA LEU A 55 29.47 4.44 29.74
C LEU A 55 30.76 3.86 30.32
N LYS A 56 31.93 4.43 29.98
CA LYS A 56 33.24 3.95 30.46
C LYS A 56 33.42 4.17 31.95
N GLN A 57 32.82 5.21 32.54
CA GLN A 57 32.85 5.44 34.00
C GLN A 57 32.22 4.28 34.79
N GLU A 58 31.23 3.59 34.20
CA GLU A 58 30.57 2.44 34.83
C GLU A 58 31.38 1.13 34.67
N MET A 59 32.43 1.12 33.86
CA MET A 59 33.18 -0.08 33.46
C MET A 59 34.41 -0.34 34.36
N VAL A 60 34.32 0.00 35.63
CA VAL A 60 35.42 -0.07 36.62
C VAL A 60 35.77 -1.50 37.04
N SER A 61 34.88 -2.49 36.77
CA SER A 61 35.09 -3.88 37.17
C SER A 61 35.21 -4.78 35.94
N ALA A 62 36.04 -5.82 36.02
CA ALA A 62 36.21 -6.79 34.96
C ALA A 62 34.88 -7.52 34.61
N GLY A 63 34.70 -7.87 33.35
CA GLY A 63 33.53 -8.63 32.87
C GLY A 63 32.28 -7.81 32.59
N ARG A 64 32.26 -6.50 32.83
CA ARG A 64 31.14 -5.65 32.45
C ARG A 64 31.06 -5.45 30.94
N LYS A 65 29.82 -5.30 30.43
CA LYS A 65 29.54 -5.02 29.03
C LYS A 65 28.59 -3.84 28.93
N ALA A 66 28.83 -2.99 27.97
CA ALA A 66 27.92 -1.91 27.57
C ALA A 66 27.85 -1.84 26.06
N HIS A 67 26.78 -1.24 25.55
CA HIS A 67 26.63 -0.96 24.13
C HIS A 67 26.09 0.45 23.94
N LEU A 68 26.47 1.07 22.84
CA LEU A 68 26.01 2.38 22.42
C LEU A 68 25.80 2.35 20.92
N GLU A 69 24.61 2.80 20.47
CA GLU A 69 24.34 3.02 19.06
C GLU A 69 24.55 4.51 18.74
N VAL A 70 25.29 4.78 17.68
CA VAL A 70 25.68 6.12 17.23
C VAL A 70 25.31 6.28 15.77
N THR A 71 24.65 7.38 15.44
CA THR A 71 24.46 7.80 14.04
C THR A 71 25.59 8.75 13.67
N ALA A 72 26.29 8.46 12.58
CA ALA A 72 27.37 9.28 12.05
C ALA A 72 27.09 9.60 10.57
N GLY A 73 27.47 10.80 10.13
CA GLY A 73 27.16 11.26 8.77
C GLY A 73 25.65 11.42 8.54
N SER A 74 25.19 11.15 7.32
CA SER A 74 23.80 11.35 6.93
C SER A 74 22.87 10.20 7.28
N ASP A 75 23.36 8.96 7.39
CA ASP A 75 22.51 7.78 7.63
C ASP A 75 23.26 6.53 8.11
N GLN A 76 24.55 6.67 8.45
CA GLN A 76 25.35 5.56 8.92
C GLN A 76 25.12 5.31 10.41
N VAL A 77 24.93 4.05 10.80
CA VAL A 77 24.66 3.64 12.18
C VAL A 77 25.72 2.65 12.63
N TYR A 78 26.40 2.99 13.71
CA TYR A 78 27.45 2.18 14.29
C TYR A 78 27.08 1.74 15.69
N GLU A 79 27.34 0.48 16.01
CA GLU A 79 27.19 -0.09 17.35
C GLU A 79 28.56 -0.22 18.00
N PHE A 80 28.77 0.50 19.10
CA PHE A 80 29.95 0.38 19.98
C PHE A 80 29.62 -0.64 21.06
N ARG A 81 30.31 -1.75 21.08
CA ARG A 81 30.27 -2.75 22.14
C ARG A 81 31.52 -2.65 22.98
N ILE A 82 31.35 -2.24 24.23
CA ILE A 82 32.45 -2.03 25.18
C ILE A 82 32.44 -3.18 26.17
N GLN A 83 33.59 -3.81 26.37
CA GLN A 83 33.75 -4.87 27.35
C GLN A 83 35.03 -4.59 28.19
N SER A 84 34.89 -4.68 29.53
CA SER A 84 36.02 -4.62 30.42
C SER A 84 36.63 -6.02 30.62
N VAL A 85 37.91 -6.16 30.36
CA VAL A 85 38.66 -7.41 30.41
C VAL A 85 39.83 -7.29 31.42
N GLN A 86 39.97 -8.30 32.30
CA GLN A 86 41.11 -8.39 33.21
C GLN A 86 42.31 -8.95 32.46
N SER A 87 43.44 -8.26 32.50
CA SER A 87 44.74 -8.75 32.02
C SER A 87 45.62 -9.16 33.24
N GLU A 88 46.27 -10.32 33.13
CA GLU A 88 47.12 -10.83 34.22
C GLU A 88 48.28 -9.89 34.62
N GLN A 89 48.75 -9.05 33.70
CA GLN A 89 49.94 -8.22 33.91
C GLN A 89 49.68 -6.70 33.98
N ARG A 90 48.49 -6.22 33.53
CA ARG A 90 48.26 -4.78 33.32
C ARG A 90 46.93 -4.23 33.82
N GLY A 91 46.18 -4.98 34.64
CA GLY A 91 44.91 -4.49 35.19
C GLY A 91 43.75 -4.60 34.23
N ILE A 92 42.80 -3.68 34.35
CA ILE A 92 41.56 -3.68 33.51
C ILE A 92 41.84 -2.97 32.20
N HIS A 93 41.41 -3.60 31.09
CA HIS A 93 41.41 -3.01 29.75
C HIS A 93 39.98 -2.90 29.25
N LEU A 94 39.70 -1.83 28.52
CA LEU A 94 38.44 -1.63 27.80
C LEU A 94 38.66 -2.03 26.34
N VAL A 95 37.94 -3.07 25.92
CA VAL A 95 37.91 -3.50 24.52
C VAL A 95 36.61 -2.97 23.91
N THR A 96 36.72 -2.10 22.92
CA THR A 96 35.55 -1.59 22.18
C THR A 96 35.55 -2.18 20.77
N THR A 97 34.49 -2.83 20.41
CA THR A 97 34.23 -3.29 19.03
C THR A 97 33.21 -2.34 18.39
N ILE A 98 33.53 -1.80 17.22
CA ILE A 98 32.67 -0.91 16.46
C ILE A 98 32.18 -1.70 15.26
N ILE A 99 30.88 -1.84 15.13
CA ILE A 99 30.20 -2.64 14.09
C ILE A 99 29.30 -1.70 13.28
N ASP A 100 29.44 -1.73 11.96
CA ASP A 100 28.52 -1.03 11.07
C ASP A 100 27.18 -1.78 11.03
N ARG A 101 26.11 -1.07 11.38
CA ARG A 101 24.74 -1.56 11.39
C ARG A 101 23.85 -0.84 10.36
N SER A 102 24.45 -0.05 9.49
CA SER A 102 23.73 0.81 8.54
C SER A 102 22.78 0.03 7.66
N GLU A 103 23.25 -1.06 7.03
CA GLU A 103 22.40 -1.92 6.19
C GLU A 103 21.24 -2.57 6.97
N GLU A 104 21.54 -3.09 8.17
CA GLU A 104 20.55 -3.76 9.00
C GLU A 104 19.46 -2.78 9.42
N ARG A 105 19.84 -1.57 9.85
CA ARG A 105 18.92 -0.50 10.21
C ARG A 105 18.12 0.03 9.02
N HIS A 106 18.76 0.10 7.85
CA HIS A 106 18.05 0.46 6.62
C HIS A 106 16.98 -0.57 6.26
N ARG A 107 17.32 -1.86 6.27
CA ARG A 107 16.35 -2.95 6.02
C ARG A 107 15.20 -2.94 7.04
N GLU A 108 15.51 -2.74 8.32
CA GLU A 108 14.51 -2.65 9.38
C GLU A 108 13.55 -1.47 9.16
N ARG A 109 14.07 -0.30 8.78
CA ARG A 109 13.25 0.89 8.44
C ARG A 109 12.33 0.62 7.25
N LEU A 110 12.87 0.00 6.18
CA LEU A 110 12.06 -0.38 5.01
C LEU A 110 10.95 -1.37 5.38
N LEU A 111 11.27 -2.42 6.14
CA LEU A 111 10.27 -3.39 6.60
C LEU A 111 9.18 -2.74 7.44
N ARG A 112 9.55 -1.85 8.37
CA ARG A 112 8.57 -1.10 9.18
C ARG A 112 7.70 -0.17 8.33
N ALA A 113 8.27 0.45 7.28
CA ALA A 113 7.50 1.27 6.35
C ALA A 113 6.50 0.42 5.56
N LEU A 114 6.93 -0.72 5.02
CA LEU A 114 6.07 -1.66 4.30
C LEU A 114 4.94 -2.20 5.18
N LEU A 115 5.25 -2.62 6.42
CA LEU A 115 4.23 -3.09 7.37
C LEU A 115 3.19 -2.02 7.71
N ARG A 116 3.60 -0.75 7.83
CA ARG A 116 2.67 0.37 8.03
C ARG A 116 1.76 0.55 6.84
N GLU A 117 2.32 0.49 5.62
CA GLU A 117 1.56 0.60 4.38
C GLU A 117 0.52 -0.53 4.25
N VAL A 118 0.94 -1.79 4.47
CA VAL A 118 0.02 -2.95 4.46
C VAL A 118 -1.08 -2.79 5.50
N SER A 119 -0.74 -2.34 6.71
CA SER A 119 -1.74 -2.09 7.76
C SER A 119 -2.74 -1.01 7.37
N HIS A 120 -2.27 0.07 6.76
CA HIS A 120 -3.13 1.16 6.28
C HIS A 120 -4.10 0.69 5.19
N ARG A 121 -3.59 -0.07 4.21
CA ARG A 121 -4.42 -0.66 3.14
C ARG A 121 -5.44 -1.65 3.67
N SER A 122 -5.05 -2.51 4.62
CA SER A 122 -5.98 -3.45 5.26
C SER A 122 -7.12 -2.73 5.98
N LYS A 123 -6.84 -1.62 6.67
CA LYS A 123 -7.88 -0.79 7.31
C LYS A 123 -8.83 -0.18 6.28
N ASN A 124 -8.32 0.30 5.15
CA ASN A 124 -9.15 0.86 4.07
C ASN A 124 -10.08 -0.23 3.50
N LEU A 125 -9.55 -1.42 3.22
CA LEU A 125 -10.34 -2.54 2.72
C LEU A 125 -11.44 -2.94 3.70
N LEU A 126 -11.15 -3.03 5.00
CA LEU A 126 -12.14 -3.30 6.03
C LEU A 126 -13.24 -2.22 6.10
N ALA A 127 -12.89 -0.95 5.92
CA ALA A 127 -13.87 0.14 5.87
C ALA A 127 -14.82 0.00 4.67
N ILE A 128 -14.31 -0.40 3.51
CA ILE A 128 -15.12 -0.69 2.31
C ILE A 128 -16.07 -1.87 2.59
N ILE A 129 -15.57 -2.97 3.16
CA ILE A 129 -16.37 -4.15 3.50
C ILE A 129 -17.49 -3.78 4.48
N GLN A 130 -17.19 -3.00 5.52
CA GLN A 130 -18.19 -2.53 6.48
C GLN A 130 -19.26 -1.66 5.80
N SER A 131 -18.85 -0.75 4.93
CA SER A 131 -19.77 0.09 4.15
C SER A 131 -20.70 -0.75 3.28
N ILE A 132 -20.14 -1.73 2.53
CA ILE A 132 -20.89 -2.67 1.71
C ILE A 132 -21.89 -3.47 2.56
N ALA A 133 -21.47 -3.99 3.72
CA ALA A 133 -22.33 -4.77 4.61
C ALA A 133 -23.52 -3.94 5.12
N LEU A 134 -23.25 -2.73 5.64
CA LEU A 134 -24.29 -1.84 6.16
C LEU A 134 -25.30 -1.43 5.09
N GLN A 135 -24.82 -1.12 3.90
CA GLN A 135 -25.69 -0.74 2.80
C GLN A 135 -26.49 -1.92 2.29
N THR A 136 -25.87 -3.11 2.14
CA THR A 136 -26.59 -4.32 1.74
C THR A 136 -27.70 -4.64 2.74
N ALA A 137 -27.43 -4.53 4.05
CA ALA A 137 -28.41 -4.80 5.10
C ALA A 137 -29.62 -3.84 5.05
N ARG A 138 -29.39 -2.56 4.75
CA ARG A 138 -30.49 -1.56 4.67
C ARG A 138 -31.52 -1.85 3.59
N TYR A 139 -31.07 -2.48 2.50
CA TYR A 139 -31.90 -2.66 1.30
C TYR A 139 -32.18 -4.13 0.98
N SER A 140 -31.94 -5.03 1.93
CA SER A 140 -32.27 -6.45 1.79
C SER A 140 -33.48 -6.77 2.65
N GLY A 141 -34.55 -7.21 1.99
CA GLY A 141 -35.81 -7.57 2.68
C GLY A 141 -35.76 -8.90 3.42
N SER A 142 -34.71 -9.72 3.21
CA SER A 142 -34.50 -10.99 3.88
C SER A 142 -33.01 -11.27 4.10
N LEU A 143 -32.70 -12.18 5.03
CA LEU A 143 -31.33 -12.62 5.29
C LEU A 143 -30.70 -13.31 4.07
N ASP A 144 -31.46 -14.13 3.36
CA ASP A 144 -30.99 -14.85 2.17
C ASP A 144 -30.60 -13.87 1.07
N LEU A 145 -31.41 -12.85 0.82
CA LEU A 145 -31.11 -11.80 -0.16
C LEU A 145 -29.91 -10.97 0.26
N PHE A 146 -29.78 -10.67 1.54
CA PHE A 146 -28.58 -10.01 2.09
C PHE A 146 -27.32 -10.85 1.80
N LEU A 147 -27.33 -12.13 2.17
CA LEU A 147 -26.19 -13.02 1.99
C LEU A 147 -25.80 -13.16 0.51
N GLN A 148 -26.78 -13.31 -0.37
CA GLN A 148 -26.54 -13.41 -1.81
C GLN A 148 -25.87 -12.15 -2.36
N LYS A 149 -26.43 -10.97 -2.08
CA LYS A 149 -25.89 -9.68 -2.56
C LYS A 149 -24.53 -9.37 -1.94
N PHE A 150 -24.40 -9.58 -0.63
CA PHE A 150 -23.16 -9.31 0.08
C PHE A 150 -22.00 -10.19 -0.43
N ARG A 151 -22.24 -11.51 -0.62
CA ARG A 151 -21.25 -12.42 -1.21
C ARG A 151 -20.84 -12.00 -2.62
N GLY A 152 -21.77 -11.58 -3.46
CA GLY A 152 -21.48 -11.10 -4.81
C GLY A 152 -20.55 -9.90 -4.81
N ARG A 153 -20.83 -8.90 -3.98
CA ARG A 153 -20.02 -7.69 -3.81
C ARG A 153 -18.64 -7.98 -3.23
N LEU A 154 -18.59 -8.83 -2.22
CA LEU A 154 -17.32 -9.22 -1.61
C LEU A 154 -16.42 -9.96 -2.60
N TYR A 155 -17.00 -10.81 -3.42
CA TYR A 155 -16.27 -11.49 -4.49
C TYR A 155 -15.75 -10.49 -5.54
N SER A 156 -16.57 -9.55 -6.00
CA SER A 156 -16.14 -8.50 -6.93
C SER A 156 -14.98 -7.68 -6.36
N LEU A 157 -15.06 -7.33 -5.07
CA LEU A 157 -13.99 -6.63 -4.37
C LEU A 157 -12.69 -7.45 -4.33
N SER A 158 -12.79 -8.77 -4.07
CA SER A 158 -11.64 -9.68 -4.08
C SER A 158 -10.98 -9.74 -5.45
N GLN A 159 -11.77 -9.88 -6.51
CA GLN A 159 -11.25 -9.92 -7.88
C GLN A 159 -10.51 -8.64 -8.26
N SER A 160 -11.09 -7.48 -7.96
CA SER A 160 -10.43 -6.20 -8.19
C SER A 160 -9.14 -6.07 -7.36
N GLN A 161 -9.12 -6.62 -6.14
CA GLN A 161 -7.94 -6.65 -5.29
C GLN A 161 -6.83 -7.55 -5.87
N ASP A 162 -7.17 -8.66 -6.50
CA ASP A 162 -6.21 -9.56 -7.15
C ASP A 162 -5.48 -8.83 -8.30
N LEU A 163 -6.21 -8.13 -9.19
CA LEU A 163 -5.61 -7.30 -10.25
C LEU A 163 -4.65 -6.23 -9.70
N ILE A 164 -5.04 -5.58 -8.60
CA ILE A 164 -4.20 -4.57 -7.95
C ILE A 164 -2.92 -5.21 -7.39
N THR A 165 -3.02 -6.39 -6.81
CA THR A 165 -1.87 -7.10 -6.24
C THR A 165 -0.92 -7.56 -7.33
N ASP A 166 -1.45 -8.13 -8.42
CA ASP A 166 -0.67 -8.60 -9.57
C ASP A 166 0.10 -7.46 -10.27
N SER A 167 -0.47 -6.27 -10.28
CA SER A 167 0.18 -5.06 -10.79
C SER A 167 1.23 -4.45 -9.83
N SER A 168 1.61 -5.16 -8.76
CA SER A 168 2.47 -4.63 -7.70
C SER A 168 1.89 -3.36 -7.04
N TRP A 169 0.60 -3.38 -6.78
CA TRP A 169 -0.16 -2.33 -6.10
C TRP A 169 -0.27 -1.00 -6.86
N ARG A 170 0.01 -0.99 -8.15
CA ARG A 170 -0.15 0.22 -8.98
C ARG A 170 -1.61 0.50 -9.33
N GLY A 171 -2.48 -0.53 -9.29
CA GLY A 171 -3.88 -0.44 -9.66
C GLY A 171 -4.26 -1.49 -10.71
N ALA A 172 -5.33 -1.27 -11.46
CA ALA A 172 -5.75 -2.18 -12.53
C ALA A 172 -6.02 -1.42 -13.82
N TYR A 173 -5.74 -2.03 -14.96
CA TYR A 173 -6.14 -1.47 -16.24
C TYR A 173 -7.67 -1.57 -16.41
N PHE A 174 -8.26 -0.53 -16.98
CA PHE A 174 -9.71 -0.45 -17.13
C PHE A 174 -10.29 -1.65 -17.89
N PHE A 175 -9.68 -2.04 -19.01
CA PHE A 175 -10.17 -3.16 -19.82
C PHE A 175 -10.10 -4.49 -19.07
N GLU A 176 -9.02 -4.75 -18.35
CA GLU A 176 -8.86 -5.95 -17.53
C GLU A 176 -9.93 -6.02 -16.43
N LEU A 177 -10.22 -4.88 -15.80
CA LEU A 177 -11.24 -4.79 -14.77
C LEU A 177 -12.65 -5.10 -15.31
N VAL A 178 -13.00 -4.55 -16.48
CA VAL A 178 -14.28 -4.85 -17.14
C VAL A 178 -14.34 -6.32 -17.56
N GLN A 179 -13.29 -6.84 -18.18
CA GLN A 179 -13.22 -8.24 -18.60
C GLN A 179 -13.41 -9.20 -17.42
N GLN A 180 -12.68 -9.00 -16.34
CA GLN A 180 -12.74 -9.88 -15.16
C GLN A 180 -14.14 -9.90 -14.52
N GLN A 181 -14.81 -8.74 -14.43
CA GLN A 181 -16.19 -8.66 -13.92
C GLN A 181 -17.17 -9.33 -14.90
N THR A 182 -16.97 -9.19 -16.21
CA THR A 182 -17.83 -9.77 -17.24
C THR A 182 -17.73 -11.29 -17.28
N GLU A 183 -16.51 -11.86 -17.26
CA GLU A 183 -16.26 -13.30 -17.33
C GLU A 183 -17.00 -14.09 -16.26
N LYS A 184 -17.16 -13.52 -15.09
CA LYS A 184 -17.86 -14.15 -13.97
C LYS A 184 -19.37 -14.35 -14.24
N TYR A 185 -20.03 -13.35 -14.80
CA TYR A 185 -21.51 -13.33 -14.94
C TYR A 185 -21.98 -13.71 -16.32
N LEU A 186 -21.11 -13.57 -17.32
CA LEU A 186 -21.36 -13.83 -18.72
C LEU A 186 -20.24 -14.69 -19.34
N PRO A 187 -19.84 -15.85 -18.74
CA PRO A 187 -18.67 -16.61 -19.19
C PRO A 187 -18.77 -17.08 -20.65
N GLU A 188 -19.97 -17.43 -21.11
CA GLU A 188 -20.21 -17.86 -22.51
C GLU A 188 -20.57 -16.69 -23.44
N ASN A 189 -20.84 -15.51 -22.88
CA ASN A 189 -21.39 -14.36 -23.58
C ASN A 189 -20.58 -13.08 -23.35
N THR A 190 -19.28 -13.18 -23.10
CA THR A 190 -18.39 -12.02 -22.90
C THR A 190 -18.40 -11.06 -24.08
N HIS A 191 -18.65 -11.59 -25.29
CA HIS A 191 -18.75 -10.81 -26.53
C HIS A 191 -19.96 -9.83 -26.53
N LEU A 192 -20.92 -10.00 -25.61
CA LEU A 192 -22.02 -9.07 -25.44
C LEU A 192 -21.65 -7.80 -24.67
N VAL A 193 -20.46 -7.73 -24.09
CA VAL A 193 -19.92 -6.52 -23.44
C VAL A 193 -18.78 -5.98 -24.30
N HIS A 194 -19.07 -4.89 -24.99
CA HIS A 194 -18.11 -4.23 -25.87
C HIS A 194 -17.42 -3.09 -25.13
N VAL A 195 -16.09 -3.20 -24.97
CA VAL A 195 -15.29 -2.20 -24.28
C VAL A 195 -14.55 -1.35 -25.30
N SER A 196 -14.57 -0.03 -25.13
CA SER A 196 -13.97 0.92 -26.06
C SER A 196 -13.30 2.11 -25.37
N GLY A 197 -12.51 2.87 -26.12
CA GLY A 197 -11.84 4.07 -25.66
C GLY A 197 -10.47 3.84 -25.03
N ASP A 198 -10.15 4.58 -23.97
CA ASP A 198 -8.82 4.59 -23.35
C ASP A 198 -8.64 3.44 -22.34
N ASN A 199 -7.63 2.61 -22.52
CA ASN A 199 -7.25 1.61 -21.52
C ASN A 199 -6.26 2.21 -20.51
N VAL A 200 -6.78 2.92 -19.51
CA VAL A 200 -5.99 3.62 -18.50
C VAL A 200 -5.69 2.73 -17.30
N LEU A 201 -4.54 2.95 -16.66
CA LEU A 201 -4.23 2.36 -15.37
C LEU A 201 -4.97 3.16 -14.28
N LEU A 202 -5.96 2.55 -13.67
CA LEU A 202 -6.72 3.14 -12.55
C LEU A 202 -5.95 3.01 -11.25
N THR A 203 -6.04 4.00 -10.37
CA THR A 203 -5.48 3.87 -9.02
C THR A 203 -6.12 2.70 -8.25
N PRO A 204 -5.47 2.14 -7.22
CA PRO A 204 -6.04 1.05 -6.42
C PRO A 204 -7.43 1.36 -5.88
N ASN A 205 -7.65 2.58 -5.39
CA ASN A 205 -8.95 3.02 -4.88
C ASN A 205 -10.01 3.07 -5.99
N ALA A 206 -9.68 3.65 -7.14
CA ALA A 206 -10.58 3.71 -8.29
C ALA A 206 -10.92 2.30 -8.82
N SER A 207 -9.94 1.39 -8.88
CA SER A 207 -10.12 0.00 -9.33
C SER A 207 -11.13 -0.76 -8.46
N LEU A 208 -11.01 -0.65 -7.13
CA LEU A 208 -11.91 -1.31 -6.18
C LEU A 208 -13.36 -0.80 -6.34
N HIS A 209 -13.54 0.51 -6.38
CA HIS A 209 -14.88 1.10 -6.44
C HIS A 209 -15.52 0.98 -7.82
N LEU A 210 -14.72 1.08 -8.88
CA LEU A 210 -15.22 0.84 -10.24
C LEU A 210 -15.56 -0.65 -10.45
N GLY A 211 -14.75 -1.58 -9.92
CA GLY A 211 -15.10 -3.01 -9.92
C GLY A 211 -16.45 -3.27 -9.26
N LEU A 212 -16.74 -2.60 -8.15
CA LEU A 212 -18.04 -2.67 -7.48
C LEU A 212 -19.16 -2.07 -8.35
N ALA A 213 -18.92 -0.94 -9.02
CA ALA A 213 -19.90 -0.36 -9.94
C ALA A 213 -20.22 -1.30 -11.13
N LEU A 214 -19.18 -1.85 -11.76
CA LEU A 214 -19.31 -2.81 -12.85
C LEU A 214 -20.08 -4.06 -12.40
N HIS A 215 -19.78 -4.57 -11.19
CA HIS A 215 -20.54 -5.67 -10.61
C HIS A 215 -22.03 -5.37 -10.53
N GLU A 216 -22.43 -4.22 -9.98
CA GLU A 216 -23.84 -3.84 -9.87
C GLU A 216 -24.50 -3.72 -11.26
N LEU A 217 -23.82 -3.09 -12.21
CA LEU A 217 -24.32 -2.92 -13.58
C LEU A 217 -24.51 -4.27 -14.28
N ILE A 218 -23.50 -5.16 -14.22
CA ILE A 218 -23.57 -6.49 -14.85
C ILE A 218 -24.65 -7.36 -14.20
N VAL A 219 -24.71 -7.37 -12.86
CA VAL A 219 -25.76 -8.15 -12.15
C VAL A 219 -27.16 -7.65 -12.52
N ASN A 220 -27.34 -6.35 -12.63
CA ASN A 220 -28.60 -5.78 -13.07
C ASN A 220 -28.93 -6.16 -14.54
N ALA A 221 -27.97 -6.08 -15.44
CA ALA A 221 -28.13 -6.45 -16.84
C ALA A 221 -28.49 -7.94 -17.02
N VAL A 222 -27.87 -8.82 -16.22
CA VAL A 222 -28.15 -10.27 -16.24
C VAL A 222 -29.50 -10.60 -15.60
N SER A 223 -29.83 -9.95 -14.46
CA SER A 223 -31.04 -10.29 -13.68
C SER A 223 -32.29 -9.61 -14.21
N HIS A 224 -32.17 -8.38 -14.67
CA HIS A 224 -33.30 -7.52 -15.03
C HIS A 224 -33.21 -6.97 -16.45
N GLY A 225 -32.07 -7.02 -17.09
CA GLY A 225 -31.83 -6.54 -18.44
C GLY A 225 -32.24 -7.52 -19.53
N SER A 226 -32.05 -7.07 -20.75
CA SER A 226 -32.37 -7.87 -21.96
C SER A 226 -31.17 -8.63 -22.52
N VAL A 227 -30.00 -8.47 -21.95
CA VAL A 227 -28.71 -8.97 -22.48
C VAL A 227 -28.75 -10.47 -22.82
N LEU A 228 -29.22 -11.28 -21.89
CA LEU A 228 -29.29 -12.74 -22.09
C LEU A 228 -30.50 -13.19 -22.93
N ARG A 229 -31.56 -12.37 -23.02
CA ARG A 229 -32.80 -12.72 -23.74
C ARG A 229 -32.75 -12.32 -25.20
N SER A 230 -32.24 -11.12 -25.49
CA SER A 230 -32.20 -10.55 -26.83
C SER A 230 -30.84 -10.54 -27.49
N GLY A 231 -29.79 -10.94 -26.78
CA GLY A 231 -28.42 -10.90 -27.28
C GLY A 231 -27.90 -9.48 -27.60
N ARG A 232 -28.48 -8.45 -26.97
CA ARG A 232 -28.07 -7.06 -27.20
C ARG A 232 -26.76 -6.76 -26.53
N VAL A 233 -25.94 -5.98 -27.20
CA VAL A 233 -24.62 -5.59 -26.76
C VAL A 233 -24.73 -4.48 -25.72
N ILE A 234 -23.95 -4.59 -24.68
CA ILE A 234 -23.66 -3.54 -23.69
C ILE A 234 -22.41 -2.80 -24.15
N GLU A 235 -22.51 -1.49 -24.27
CA GLU A 235 -21.38 -0.63 -24.59
C GLU A 235 -20.78 -0.06 -23.31
N VAL A 236 -19.47 -0.28 -23.11
CA VAL A 236 -18.71 0.27 -21.98
C VAL A 236 -17.56 1.07 -22.53
N ALA A 237 -17.54 2.37 -22.27
CA ALA A 237 -16.53 3.27 -22.80
C ALA A 237 -15.77 3.99 -21.69
N CYS A 238 -14.47 4.17 -21.87
CA CYS A 238 -13.63 5.03 -21.04
C CYS A 238 -12.99 6.10 -21.91
N SER A 239 -13.06 7.34 -21.49
CA SER A 239 -12.42 8.45 -22.21
C SER A 239 -11.82 9.47 -21.24
N ARG A 240 -10.73 10.09 -21.66
CA ARG A 240 -10.19 11.26 -20.96
C ARG A 240 -11.05 12.48 -21.30
N SER A 241 -11.38 13.26 -20.29
CA SER A 241 -12.16 14.47 -20.40
C SER A 241 -11.53 15.60 -19.58
N PHE A 242 -11.89 16.84 -19.88
CA PHE A 242 -11.45 17.99 -19.08
C PHE A 242 -12.67 18.62 -18.43
N SER A 243 -12.72 18.59 -17.11
CA SER A 243 -13.85 19.12 -16.35
C SER A 243 -13.38 19.90 -15.13
N GLU A 244 -13.98 21.03 -14.87
CA GLU A 244 -13.68 21.90 -13.71
C GLU A 244 -12.19 22.28 -13.60
N GLY A 245 -11.49 22.46 -14.74
CA GLY A 245 -10.07 22.84 -14.77
C GLY A 245 -9.09 21.70 -14.49
N ARG A 246 -9.53 20.42 -14.55
CA ARG A 246 -8.71 19.24 -14.29
C ARG A 246 -8.94 18.16 -15.34
N ASP A 247 -7.91 17.35 -15.53
CA ASP A 247 -8.04 16.12 -16.30
C ASP A 247 -8.89 15.13 -15.53
N CYS A 248 -9.88 14.55 -16.17
CA CYS A 248 -10.84 13.61 -15.63
C CYS A 248 -10.92 12.36 -16.52
N LEU A 249 -11.36 11.27 -15.92
CA LEU A 249 -11.85 10.11 -16.65
C LEU A 249 -13.37 10.14 -16.66
N GLU A 250 -13.94 9.84 -17.82
CA GLU A 250 -15.35 9.60 -18.00
C GLU A 250 -15.55 8.13 -18.37
N ILE A 251 -16.38 7.43 -17.61
CA ILE A 251 -16.76 6.04 -17.86
C ILE A 251 -18.26 6.03 -18.13
N VAL A 252 -18.64 5.43 -19.26
CA VAL A 252 -20.02 5.34 -19.71
C VAL A 252 -20.39 3.88 -19.90
N TRP A 253 -21.47 3.47 -19.27
CA TRP A 253 -22.19 2.22 -19.52
C TRP A 253 -23.48 2.54 -20.24
N ASP A 254 -23.76 1.86 -21.34
CA ASP A 254 -24.97 2.04 -22.12
C ASP A 254 -25.56 0.68 -22.50
N GLU A 255 -26.77 0.41 -22.03
CA GLU A 255 -27.48 -0.85 -22.21
C GLU A 255 -28.88 -0.60 -22.79
N SER A 256 -29.29 -1.35 -23.82
CA SER A 256 -30.65 -1.27 -24.40
C SER A 256 -31.59 -2.24 -23.68
N LEU A 257 -32.77 -1.77 -23.32
CA LEU A 257 -33.86 -2.57 -22.74
C LEU A 257 -34.85 -3.07 -23.83
N ASP A 258 -35.54 -4.18 -23.57
CA ASP A 258 -36.59 -4.64 -24.43
C ASP A 258 -37.87 -3.79 -24.28
N ALA A 259 -38.61 -3.58 -25.38
CA ALA A 259 -39.78 -2.70 -25.42
C ALA A 259 -40.88 -3.10 -24.41
N GLY A 260 -40.97 -4.37 -24.01
CA GLY A 260 -41.93 -4.82 -23.01
C GLY A 260 -41.58 -4.56 -21.55
N GLN A 261 -40.32 -4.20 -21.26
CA GLN A 261 -39.89 -3.90 -19.89
C GLN A 261 -40.07 -2.42 -19.54
N ALA A 262 -40.20 -1.56 -20.54
CA ALA A 262 -40.43 -0.12 -20.33
C ALA A 262 -41.85 0.18 -19.83
N GLU A 263 -42.81 -0.73 -20.06
CA GLU A 263 -44.24 -0.53 -19.74
C GLU A 263 -44.63 -1.12 -18.37
N ASP A 264 -43.98 -2.18 -17.87
CA ASP A 264 -44.49 -2.98 -16.72
C ASP A 264 -43.86 -2.59 -15.36
N GLY A 265 -42.81 -1.82 -15.35
CA GLY A 265 -42.20 -1.30 -14.13
C GLY A 265 -41.99 0.19 -14.26
N GLY A 266 -42.88 0.99 -13.68
CA GLY A 266 -42.70 2.45 -13.67
C GLY A 266 -41.28 2.80 -13.26
N GLU A 267 -40.72 3.86 -13.85
CA GLU A 267 -39.34 4.35 -13.62
C GLU A 267 -38.89 4.35 -12.15
N ASP A 268 -39.85 4.53 -11.22
CA ASP A 268 -39.63 4.54 -9.79
C ASP A 268 -39.39 3.13 -9.21
N SER A 269 -39.93 2.06 -9.79
CA SER A 269 -39.71 0.69 -9.31
C SER A 269 -38.31 0.17 -9.68
N LEU A 270 -37.79 0.53 -10.84
CA LEU A 270 -36.43 0.19 -11.27
C LEU A 270 -35.35 1.03 -10.54
N LYS A 271 -35.70 2.27 -10.22
CA LYS A 271 -34.81 3.19 -9.44
C LYS A 271 -34.74 2.81 -7.96
N ALA A 272 -35.75 2.16 -7.40
CA ALA A 272 -35.80 1.79 -5.97
C ALA A 272 -34.90 0.62 -5.59
N HIS A 273 -34.20 0.02 -6.54
CA HIS A 273 -33.29 -1.08 -6.25
C HIS A 273 -31.93 -0.57 -5.75
N PHE A 274 -31.39 -1.24 -4.76
CA PHE A 274 -30.16 -0.89 -4.03
C PHE A 274 -28.93 -0.60 -4.91
N GLY A 275 -28.84 -1.16 -6.13
CA GLY A 275 -27.77 -0.89 -7.09
C GLY A 275 -27.58 0.60 -7.38
N SER A 276 -28.68 1.37 -7.43
CA SER A 276 -28.62 2.82 -7.68
C SER A 276 -27.84 3.57 -6.59
N THR A 277 -27.98 3.21 -5.32
CA THR A 277 -27.26 3.87 -4.22
C THR A 277 -25.74 3.65 -4.31
N VAL A 278 -25.29 2.45 -4.70
CA VAL A 278 -23.85 2.19 -4.92
C VAL A 278 -23.37 3.03 -6.09
N LEU A 279 -24.10 3.02 -7.20
CA LEU A 279 -23.73 3.72 -8.43
C LEU A 279 -23.79 5.24 -8.29
N GLU A 280 -24.78 5.79 -7.60
CA GLU A 280 -25.02 7.23 -7.52
C GLU A 280 -24.35 7.93 -6.34
N ARG A 281 -24.01 7.19 -5.27
CA ARG A 281 -23.49 7.78 -4.03
C ARG A 281 -22.15 7.23 -3.60
N VAL A 282 -22.02 5.89 -3.49
CA VAL A 282 -20.83 5.27 -2.90
C VAL A 282 -19.63 5.41 -3.81
N VAL A 283 -19.79 4.94 -5.04
CA VAL A 283 -18.71 4.94 -6.02
C VAL A 283 -18.22 6.37 -6.31
N PRO A 284 -19.09 7.32 -6.71
CA PRO A 284 -18.59 8.67 -6.99
C PRO A 284 -17.97 9.36 -5.78
N ALA A 285 -18.50 9.20 -4.58
CA ALA A 285 -17.92 9.76 -3.38
C ALA A 285 -16.51 9.21 -3.10
N SER A 286 -16.29 7.92 -3.38
CA SER A 286 -15.02 7.27 -3.12
C SER A 286 -13.91 7.64 -4.10
N VAL A 287 -14.26 8.08 -5.31
CA VAL A 287 -13.32 8.52 -6.35
C VAL A 287 -13.31 10.04 -6.53
N ASN A 288 -13.91 10.80 -5.61
CA ASN A 288 -14.06 12.26 -5.72
C ASN A 288 -14.73 12.69 -7.04
N GLY A 289 -15.67 11.88 -7.53
CA GLY A 289 -16.32 12.03 -8.82
C GLY A 289 -17.81 12.40 -8.72
N LYS A 290 -18.44 12.43 -9.87
CA LYS A 290 -19.89 12.63 -10.05
C LYS A 290 -20.42 11.51 -10.89
N ALA A 291 -21.61 10.98 -10.54
CA ALA A 291 -22.28 9.96 -11.33
C ALA A 291 -23.70 10.39 -11.71
N GLN A 292 -24.15 9.87 -12.85
CA GLN A 292 -25.51 9.97 -13.33
C GLN A 292 -25.98 8.57 -13.72
N TYR A 293 -27.10 8.14 -13.17
CA TYR A 293 -27.75 6.88 -13.52
C TYR A 293 -29.16 7.16 -14.03
N GLN A 294 -29.41 6.83 -15.28
CA GLN A 294 -30.66 7.15 -15.98
C GLN A 294 -31.24 5.90 -16.63
N ILE A 295 -32.55 5.75 -16.49
CA ILE A 295 -33.35 4.77 -17.20
C ILE A 295 -34.37 5.57 -17.97
N ALA A 296 -34.18 5.70 -19.27
CA ALA A 296 -35.03 6.48 -20.15
C ALA A 296 -34.96 5.95 -21.59
N ASP A 297 -36.02 6.12 -22.36
CA ASP A 297 -36.09 5.78 -23.80
C ASP A 297 -35.67 4.33 -24.11
N GLY A 298 -35.99 3.39 -23.22
CA GLY A 298 -35.61 1.99 -23.39
C GLY A 298 -34.12 1.73 -23.27
N ARG A 299 -33.39 2.59 -22.54
CA ARG A 299 -31.96 2.44 -22.28
C ARG A 299 -31.63 2.66 -20.80
N ILE A 300 -30.65 1.93 -20.34
CA ILE A 300 -29.97 2.21 -19.07
C ILE A 300 -28.63 2.86 -19.39
N ARG A 301 -28.40 4.06 -18.86
CA ARG A 301 -27.16 4.78 -19.01
C ARG A 301 -26.60 5.13 -17.64
N TYR A 302 -25.36 4.69 -17.39
CA TYR A 302 -24.58 5.13 -16.24
C TYR A 302 -23.35 5.88 -16.72
N ARG A 303 -23.12 7.08 -16.19
CA ARG A 303 -21.97 7.91 -16.48
C ARG A 303 -21.29 8.26 -15.17
N LEU A 304 -20.00 7.95 -15.06
CA LEU A 304 -19.15 8.31 -13.92
C LEU A 304 -17.99 9.17 -14.42
N THR A 305 -17.85 10.35 -13.85
CA THR A 305 -16.73 11.27 -14.14
C THR A 305 -15.97 11.52 -12.85
N PHE A 306 -14.66 11.33 -12.87
CA PHE A 306 -13.81 11.55 -11.70
C PHE A 306 -12.42 12.06 -12.10
N PRO A 307 -11.72 12.80 -11.20
CA PRO A 307 -10.40 13.33 -11.49
C PRO A 307 -9.38 12.23 -11.77
N LEU A 308 -8.53 12.47 -12.79
CA LEU A 308 -7.35 11.65 -13.04
C LEU A 308 -6.28 12.04 -12.02
N GLU A 309 -5.95 11.14 -11.10
CA GLU A 309 -4.87 11.40 -10.14
C GLU A 309 -3.51 11.38 -10.85
N SER A 310 -2.68 12.40 -10.59
CA SER A 310 -1.35 12.54 -11.18
C SER A 310 -0.47 11.36 -10.75
N GLY A 311 -0.27 10.40 -11.65
CA GLY A 311 0.48 9.15 -11.40
C GLY A 311 -0.03 7.96 -12.21
N SER A 312 -1.13 8.11 -12.93
CA SER A 312 -1.68 7.12 -13.85
C SER A 312 -1.20 7.42 -15.27
N GLU A 313 0.06 7.04 -15.58
CA GLU A 313 0.58 6.94 -16.95
C GLU A 313 0.31 5.56 -17.54
#